data_1add2cd926ed2debb347270123b1e47f
#
_entry.id   1add2cd926ed2debb347270123b1e47f
#
_cell.length_a   1.000
_cell.length_b   1.000
_cell.length_c   1.000
_cell.angle_alpha   90.00
_cell.angle_beta   90.00
_cell.angle_gamma   90.00
#
_symmetry.space_group_name_H-M   'P 1'
#
loop_
_entity.id
_entity.type
_entity.pdbx_description
1 polymer ?
#
loop_
_entity_poly.entity_id
_entity_poly.type
_entity_poly.pdbx_seq_one_letter_code
_entity_poly.pdbx_strand_id
1 'polypeptide(L)'
;MKMQKGSYTVVEKRRRVLSLLDRFWITSIFTLPLLILMIGMVAGFVSHPVSHWGTFLATTPIMLVAGVPFIKSAWASFKKHHANMDTLVALGTLVAYVYSVFALFAGQPVYFESAGFILFFVLLGQVFEERMRKNASKAVEKLLDLQAKTAQVLRDGDYVEVAAEDIHIGDLIRVRPGEKIAVDGT
;
A
#
# COMPACT_ATOMS: atom_id res chain seq x y z
N MET A 1 -29.64 30.42 -5.50
CA MET A 1 -29.01 29.34 -6.28
C MET A 1 -28.54 28.27 -5.29
N LYS A 2 -29.32 27.17 -5.15
CA LYS A 2 -29.05 26.14 -4.13
C LYS A 2 -27.89 25.28 -4.58
N MET A 3 -26.73 25.40 -3.92
CA MET A 3 -25.64 24.43 -4.10
C MET A 3 -26.04 23.13 -3.43
N GLN A 4 -26.21 22.12 -4.26
CA GLN A 4 -26.52 20.74 -3.87
C GLN A 4 -25.24 20.14 -3.25
N LYS A 5 -25.25 19.90 -1.93
CA LYS A 5 -24.23 19.10 -1.24
C LYS A 5 -24.25 17.69 -1.83
N GLY A 6 -23.36 17.44 -2.75
CA GLY A 6 -23.10 16.09 -3.27
C GLY A 6 -22.51 15.24 -2.14
N SER A 7 -23.37 14.48 -1.50
CA SER A 7 -22.97 13.38 -0.63
C SER A 7 -22.17 12.39 -1.46
N TYR A 8 -20.85 12.48 -1.39
CA TYR A 8 -19.97 11.41 -1.87
C TYR A 8 -20.03 10.26 -0.88
N THR A 9 -21.13 9.54 -0.90
CA THR A 9 -21.15 8.18 -0.36
C THR A 9 -20.28 7.34 -1.27
N VAL A 10 -18.99 7.26 -0.95
CA VAL A 10 -18.11 6.22 -1.44
C VAL A 10 -18.64 4.91 -0.88
N VAL A 11 -19.60 4.33 -1.58
CA VAL A 11 -19.94 2.92 -1.42
C VAL A 11 -18.77 2.16 -2.00
N GLU A 12 -17.69 2.07 -1.22
CA GLU A 12 -16.61 1.16 -1.47
C GLU A 12 -17.21 -0.25 -1.38
N LYS A 13 -17.59 -0.77 -2.57
CA LYS A 13 -17.98 -2.16 -2.74
C LYS A 13 -16.80 -2.99 -2.25
N ARG A 14 -16.82 -3.38 -0.98
CA ARG A 14 -15.90 -4.32 -0.35
C ARG A 14 -15.98 -5.65 -1.10
N ARG A 15 -15.41 -5.71 -2.30
CA ARG A 15 -14.80 -6.97 -2.70
C ARG A 15 -13.76 -7.22 -1.61
N ARG A 16 -13.84 -8.36 -0.96
CA ARG A 16 -12.81 -8.87 -0.06
C ARG A 16 -11.54 -9.13 -0.88
N VAL A 17 -10.89 -8.06 -1.29
CA VAL A 17 -9.52 -8.11 -1.78
C VAL A 17 -8.70 -8.20 -0.50
N LEU A 18 -7.95 -9.27 -0.35
CA LEU A 18 -6.99 -9.41 0.74
C LEU A 18 -6.25 -8.09 0.91
N SER A 19 -6.20 -7.56 2.14
CA SER A 19 -5.45 -6.34 2.43
C SER A 19 -3.98 -6.57 2.12
N LEU A 20 -3.21 -5.50 1.92
CA LEU A 20 -1.76 -5.62 1.69
C LEU A 20 -1.10 -6.41 2.85
N LEU A 21 -1.52 -6.15 4.08
CA LEU A 21 -1.03 -6.86 5.27
C LEU A 21 -1.41 -8.34 5.26
N ASP A 22 -2.64 -8.70 4.87
CA ASP A 22 -3.06 -10.11 4.79
C ASP A 22 -2.21 -10.87 3.77
N ARG A 23 -1.96 -10.27 2.60
CA ARG A 23 -1.09 -10.86 1.58
C ARG A 23 0.33 -11.02 2.08
N PHE A 24 0.87 -10.02 2.77
CA PHE A 24 2.20 -10.08 3.36
C PHE A 24 2.31 -11.21 4.39
N TRP A 25 1.34 -11.36 5.29
CA TRP A 25 1.36 -12.43 6.29
C TRP A 25 1.25 -13.82 5.66
N ILE A 26 0.34 -14.02 4.69
CA ILE A 26 0.21 -15.30 3.97
C ILE A 26 1.52 -15.61 3.26
N THR A 27 2.09 -14.65 2.52
CA THR A 27 3.37 -14.84 1.82
C THR A 27 4.49 -15.17 2.79
N SER A 28 4.57 -14.50 3.95
CA SER A 28 5.58 -14.77 4.99
C SER A 28 5.51 -16.20 5.52
N ILE A 29 4.29 -16.71 5.76
CA ILE A 29 4.08 -18.10 6.24
C ILE A 29 4.64 -19.11 5.23
N PHE A 30 4.42 -18.90 3.93
CA PHE A 30 4.93 -19.81 2.90
C PHE A 30 6.40 -19.57 2.53
N THR A 31 6.95 -18.39 2.80
CA THR A 31 8.37 -18.08 2.59
C THR A 31 9.26 -18.76 3.65
N LEU A 32 8.76 -19.00 4.86
CA LEU A 32 9.50 -19.71 5.92
C LEU A 32 9.90 -21.15 5.50
N PRO A 33 8.99 -22.00 5.01
CA PRO A 33 9.35 -23.32 4.47
C PRO A 33 10.34 -23.24 3.31
N LEU A 34 10.21 -22.24 2.42
CA LEU A 34 11.16 -22.03 1.32
C LEU A 34 12.57 -21.78 1.85
N LEU A 35 12.71 -20.94 2.87
CA LEU A 35 13.98 -20.65 3.50
C LEU A 35 14.59 -21.90 4.14
N ILE A 36 13.77 -22.68 4.85
CA ILE A 36 14.20 -23.93 5.51
C ILE A 36 14.66 -24.96 4.47
N LEU A 37 13.92 -25.13 3.36
CA LEU A 37 14.29 -26.05 2.28
C LEU A 37 15.57 -25.60 1.59
N MET A 38 15.73 -24.29 1.34
CA MET A 38 16.95 -23.73 0.76
C MET A 38 18.18 -23.98 1.65
N ILE A 39 18.08 -23.70 2.95
CA ILE A 39 19.16 -23.94 3.92
C ILE A 39 19.45 -25.44 4.00
N GLY A 40 18.43 -26.28 4.07
CA GLY A 40 18.57 -27.74 4.15
C GLY A 40 19.24 -28.34 2.90
N MET A 41 18.97 -27.77 1.72
CA MET A 41 19.61 -28.17 0.48
C MET A 41 21.10 -27.76 0.45
N VAL A 42 21.42 -26.52 0.84
CA VAL A 42 22.81 -26.04 0.92
C VAL A 42 23.60 -26.81 1.98
N ALA A 43 22.98 -27.18 3.09
CA ALA A 43 23.60 -27.97 4.15
C ALA A 43 23.69 -29.48 3.83
N GLY A 44 23.13 -29.94 2.72
CA GLY A 44 23.15 -31.34 2.30
C GLY A 44 22.19 -32.26 3.05
N PHE A 45 21.27 -31.73 3.87
CA PHE A 45 20.29 -32.51 4.62
C PHE A 45 19.06 -32.91 3.79
N VAL A 46 18.78 -32.22 2.70
CA VAL A 46 17.60 -32.44 1.85
C VAL A 46 18.05 -32.84 0.45
N SER A 47 17.51 -33.94 -0.08
CA SER A 47 17.82 -34.40 -1.43
C SER A 47 17.16 -33.47 -2.48
N HIS A 48 17.82 -33.29 -3.62
CA HIS A 48 17.37 -32.42 -4.71
C HIS A 48 15.91 -32.65 -5.14
N PRO A 49 15.42 -33.90 -5.36
CA PRO A 49 14.04 -34.11 -5.77
C PRO A 49 13.02 -33.65 -4.73
N VAL A 50 13.27 -33.92 -3.46
CA VAL A 50 12.37 -33.50 -2.36
C VAL A 50 12.34 -31.98 -2.23
N SER A 51 13.50 -31.33 -2.38
CA SER A 51 13.61 -29.88 -2.36
C SER A 51 12.83 -29.24 -3.51
N HIS A 52 12.95 -29.75 -4.75
CA HIS A 52 12.28 -29.20 -5.92
C HIS A 52 10.76 -29.24 -5.81
N TRP A 53 10.18 -30.35 -5.37
CA TRP A 53 8.74 -30.46 -5.13
C TRP A 53 8.28 -29.63 -3.94
N GLY A 54 9.08 -29.56 -2.88
CA GLY A 54 8.80 -28.75 -1.69
C GLY A 54 8.78 -27.25 -2.04
N THR A 55 9.75 -26.78 -2.80
CA THR A 55 9.80 -25.35 -3.25
C THR A 55 8.67 -25.03 -4.21
N PHE A 56 8.26 -25.93 -5.11
CA PHE A 56 7.09 -25.78 -5.95
C PHE A 56 5.81 -25.59 -5.11
N LEU A 57 5.56 -26.49 -4.13
CA LEU A 57 4.38 -26.44 -3.28
C LEU A 57 4.34 -25.17 -2.42
N ALA A 58 5.49 -24.72 -1.92
CA ALA A 58 5.55 -23.50 -1.11
C ALA A 58 5.43 -22.21 -1.95
N THR A 59 5.99 -22.18 -3.16
CA THR A 59 5.96 -20.99 -4.02
C THR A 59 4.62 -20.81 -4.73
N THR A 60 3.90 -21.88 -5.02
CA THR A 60 2.60 -21.79 -5.72
C THR A 60 1.58 -20.91 -4.99
N PRO A 61 1.33 -21.07 -3.66
CA PRO A 61 0.47 -20.15 -2.91
C PRO A 61 0.98 -18.69 -2.91
N ILE A 62 2.30 -18.50 -2.81
CA ILE A 62 2.92 -17.17 -2.89
C ILE A 62 2.59 -16.53 -4.24
N MET A 63 2.73 -17.27 -5.33
CA MET A 63 2.45 -16.79 -6.68
C MET A 63 0.98 -16.43 -6.86
N LEU A 64 0.06 -17.20 -6.29
CA LEU A 64 -1.38 -16.94 -6.37
C LEU A 64 -1.80 -15.73 -5.52
N VAL A 65 -1.26 -15.57 -4.32
CA VAL A 65 -1.66 -14.51 -3.39
C VAL A 65 -0.92 -13.20 -3.68
N ALA A 66 0.39 -13.28 -3.84
CA ALA A 66 1.26 -12.12 -4.06
C ALA A 66 1.47 -11.82 -5.56
N GLY A 67 1.70 -12.81 -6.41
CA GLY A 67 2.01 -12.63 -7.82
C GLY A 67 0.85 -12.13 -8.67
N VAL A 68 -0.37 -12.63 -8.44
CA VAL A 68 -1.56 -12.25 -9.25
C VAL A 68 -1.81 -10.74 -9.28
N PRO A 69 -1.73 -9.98 -8.18
CA PRO A 69 -1.87 -8.52 -8.23
C PRO A 69 -0.85 -7.83 -9.13
N PHE A 70 0.42 -8.24 -9.06
CA PHE A 70 1.47 -7.70 -9.92
C PHE A 70 1.21 -8.01 -11.39
N ILE A 71 0.78 -9.23 -11.71
CA ILE A 71 0.41 -9.63 -13.08
C ILE A 71 -0.76 -8.79 -13.60
N LYS A 72 -1.78 -8.53 -12.76
CA LYS A 72 -2.91 -7.66 -13.13
C LYS A 72 -2.49 -6.20 -13.34
N SER A 73 -1.63 -5.67 -12.48
CA SER A 73 -1.07 -4.33 -12.62
C SER A 73 -0.21 -4.20 -13.87
N ALA A 74 0.66 -5.17 -14.13
CA ALA A 74 1.49 -5.25 -15.33
C ALA A 74 0.64 -5.28 -16.61
N TRP A 75 -0.41 -6.10 -16.64
CA TRP A 75 -1.33 -6.16 -17.77
C TRP A 75 -2.07 -4.85 -18.02
N ALA A 76 -2.50 -4.17 -16.95
CA ALA A 76 -3.16 -2.87 -17.04
C ALA A 76 -2.20 -1.79 -17.56
N SER A 77 -0.93 -1.82 -17.14
CA SER A 77 0.12 -0.90 -17.59
C SER A 77 0.49 -1.15 -19.06
N PHE A 78 0.60 -2.41 -19.46
CA PHE A 78 0.88 -2.80 -20.84
C PHE A 78 -0.18 -2.27 -21.80
N LYS A 79 -1.48 -2.37 -21.44
CA LYS A 79 -2.58 -1.81 -22.25
C LYS A 79 -2.47 -0.30 -22.45
N LYS A 80 -1.83 0.41 -21.53
CA LYS A 80 -1.62 1.87 -21.59
C LYS A 80 -0.28 2.26 -22.19
N HIS A 81 0.47 1.31 -22.76
CA HIS A 81 1.83 1.49 -23.30
C HIS A 81 2.83 2.08 -22.29
N HIS A 82 2.65 1.76 -21.00
CA HIS A 82 3.56 2.13 -19.93
C HIS A 82 4.10 0.89 -19.25
N ALA A 83 5.36 0.92 -18.85
CA ALA A 83 5.97 -0.06 -17.97
C ALA A 83 6.19 0.58 -16.59
N ASN A 84 5.91 -0.17 -15.53
CA ASN A 84 6.14 0.23 -14.16
C ASN A 84 6.93 -0.87 -13.41
N MET A 85 7.27 -0.62 -12.15
CA MET A 85 7.95 -1.59 -11.30
C MET A 85 7.20 -2.93 -11.24
N ASP A 86 5.86 -2.88 -11.15
CA ASP A 86 5.03 -4.10 -11.11
C ASP A 86 5.17 -4.94 -12.38
N THR A 87 5.38 -4.30 -13.55
CA THR A 87 5.60 -4.98 -14.82
C THR A 87 6.89 -5.80 -14.80
N LEU A 88 7.96 -5.21 -14.25
CA LEU A 88 9.25 -5.88 -14.14
C LEU A 88 9.19 -7.07 -13.16
N VAL A 89 8.56 -6.84 -11.99
CA VAL A 89 8.36 -7.89 -10.97
C VAL A 89 7.50 -9.03 -11.52
N ALA A 90 6.37 -8.70 -12.17
CA ALA A 90 5.47 -9.70 -12.74
C ALA A 90 6.17 -10.53 -13.83
N LEU A 91 6.90 -9.89 -14.73
CA LEU A 91 7.61 -10.57 -15.82
C LEU A 91 8.70 -11.50 -15.27
N GLY A 92 9.56 -10.98 -14.38
CA GLY A 92 10.66 -11.75 -13.81
C GLY A 92 10.19 -12.96 -13.00
N THR A 93 9.20 -12.77 -12.12
CA THR A 93 8.68 -13.85 -11.28
C THR A 93 7.88 -14.87 -12.08
N LEU A 94 7.09 -14.43 -13.08
CA LEU A 94 6.32 -15.32 -13.94
C LEU A 94 7.25 -16.19 -14.80
N VAL A 95 8.27 -15.58 -15.41
CA VAL A 95 9.26 -16.33 -16.23
C VAL A 95 10.02 -17.34 -15.37
N ALA A 96 10.49 -16.93 -14.17
CA ALA A 96 11.18 -17.83 -13.25
C ALA A 96 10.28 -19.00 -12.82
N TYR A 97 9.01 -18.72 -12.49
CA TYR A 97 8.06 -19.74 -12.08
C TYR A 97 7.71 -20.71 -13.20
N VAL A 98 7.35 -20.19 -14.39
CA VAL A 98 7.00 -21.01 -15.56
C VAL A 98 8.18 -21.86 -16.01
N TYR A 99 9.39 -21.28 -16.10
CA TYR A 99 10.61 -22.04 -16.40
C TYR A 99 10.80 -23.18 -15.40
N SER A 100 10.66 -22.88 -14.08
CA SER A 100 10.86 -23.88 -13.03
C SER A 100 9.84 -25.01 -13.08
N VAL A 101 8.60 -24.74 -13.51
CA VAL A 101 7.62 -25.79 -13.74
C VAL A 101 8.08 -26.76 -14.84
N PHE A 102 8.55 -26.25 -15.98
CA PHE A 102 9.10 -27.11 -17.03
C PHE A 102 10.38 -27.85 -16.60
N ALA A 103 11.29 -27.15 -15.91
CA ALA A 103 12.53 -27.69 -15.38
C ALA A 103 12.29 -28.83 -14.38
N LEU A 104 11.25 -28.71 -13.54
CA LEU A 104 10.87 -29.73 -12.56
C LEU A 104 10.55 -31.06 -13.22
N PHE A 105 9.78 -31.05 -14.31
CA PHE A 105 9.44 -32.27 -15.06
C PHE A 105 10.60 -32.78 -15.93
N ALA A 106 11.50 -31.90 -16.34
CA ALA A 106 12.69 -32.24 -17.12
C ALA A 106 13.87 -32.68 -16.23
N GLY A 107 13.75 -32.67 -14.90
CA GLY A 107 14.81 -32.98 -13.95
C GLY A 107 15.98 -31.96 -13.97
N GLN A 108 15.68 -30.73 -14.37
CA GLN A 108 16.65 -29.63 -14.45
C GLN A 108 16.58 -28.76 -13.17
N PRO A 109 17.61 -27.92 -12.91
CA PRO A 109 17.56 -26.97 -11.78
C PRO A 109 16.36 -26.04 -11.85
N VAL A 110 15.69 -25.87 -10.70
CA VAL A 110 14.50 -25.02 -10.54
C VAL A 110 14.85 -23.73 -9.80
N TYR A 111 14.06 -22.67 -9.99
CA TYR A 111 14.24 -21.33 -9.38
C TYR A 111 12.96 -20.85 -8.69
N PHE A 112 12.16 -21.77 -8.13
CA PHE A 112 10.93 -21.42 -7.42
C PHE A 112 11.19 -20.51 -6.23
N GLU A 113 12.27 -20.77 -5.48
CA GLU A 113 12.69 -19.97 -4.33
C GLU A 113 12.99 -18.52 -4.73
N SER A 114 13.63 -18.31 -5.88
CA SER A 114 13.93 -16.96 -6.37
C SER A 114 12.66 -16.17 -6.64
N ALA A 115 11.66 -16.76 -7.30
CA ALA A 115 10.38 -16.13 -7.54
C ALA A 115 9.65 -15.83 -6.22
N GLY A 116 9.68 -16.76 -5.25
CA GLY A 116 9.07 -16.58 -3.93
C GLY A 116 9.71 -15.46 -3.12
N PHE A 117 11.03 -15.40 -3.06
CA PHE A 117 11.76 -14.37 -2.33
C PHE A 117 11.59 -12.98 -2.97
N ILE A 118 11.61 -12.87 -4.31
CA ILE A 118 11.35 -11.59 -4.98
C ILE A 118 9.98 -11.06 -4.57
N LEU A 119 8.91 -11.87 -4.64
CA LEU A 119 7.58 -11.46 -4.25
C LEU A 119 7.49 -11.08 -2.77
N PHE A 120 8.14 -11.82 -1.88
CA PHE A 120 8.19 -11.52 -0.46
C PHE A 120 8.85 -10.16 -0.19
N PHE A 121 10.04 -9.91 -0.74
CA PHE A 121 10.75 -8.65 -0.51
C PHE A 121 10.05 -7.44 -1.13
N VAL A 122 9.42 -7.62 -2.29
CA VAL A 122 8.63 -6.54 -2.91
C VAL A 122 7.41 -6.20 -2.06
N LEU A 123 6.68 -7.22 -1.53
CA LEU A 123 5.57 -6.97 -0.61
C LEU A 123 6.03 -6.32 0.70
N LEU A 124 7.17 -6.74 1.23
CA LEU A 124 7.76 -6.10 2.41
C LEU A 124 8.02 -4.61 2.14
N GLY A 125 8.61 -4.29 0.99
CA GLY A 125 8.83 -2.91 0.57
C GLY A 125 7.53 -2.10 0.46
N GLN A 126 6.47 -2.68 -0.12
CA GLN A 126 5.16 -2.04 -0.21
C GLN A 126 4.52 -1.78 1.16
N VAL A 127 4.69 -2.71 2.13
CA VAL A 127 4.21 -2.51 3.50
C VAL A 127 4.93 -1.33 4.16
N PHE A 128 6.25 -1.21 3.99
CA PHE A 128 7.01 -0.06 4.51
C PHE A 128 6.58 1.25 3.83
N GLU A 129 6.43 1.26 2.51
CA GLU A 129 5.97 2.42 1.76
C GLU A 129 4.60 2.90 2.25
N GLU A 130 3.64 1.99 2.43
CA GLU A 130 2.30 2.33 2.93
C GLU A 130 2.35 2.91 4.34
N ARG A 131 3.19 2.36 5.23
CA ARG A 131 3.38 2.90 6.59
C ARG A 131 3.97 4.31 6.57
N MET A 132 5.00 4.52 5.77
CA MET A 132 5.63 5.85 5.65
C MET A 132 4.66 6.88 5.09
N ARG A 133 3.89 6.53 4.07
CA ARG A 133 2.85 7.40 3.49
C ARG A 133 1.78 7.78 4.50
N LYS A 134 1.27 6.81 5.29
CA LYS A 134 0.30 7.08 6.35
C LYS A 134 0.84 8.00 7.43
N ASN A 135 2.11 7.85 7.81
CA ASN A 135 2.73 8.71 8.81
C ASN A 135 2.93 10.16 8.28
N ALA A 136 3.32 10.31 7.01
CA ALA A 136 3.43 11.62 6.38
C ALA A 136 2.06 12.33 6.30
N SER A 137 1.01 11.61 5.91
CA SER A 137 -0.36 12.17 5.86
C SER A 137 -0.86 12.64 7.22
N LYS A 138 -0.58 11.88 8.30
CA LYS A 138 -0.93 12.29 9.66
C LYS A 138 -0.19 13.54 10.13
N ALA A 139 1.04 13.75 9.68
CA ALA A 139 1.78 14.97 10.00
C ALA A 139 1.15 16.21 9.33
N VAL A 140 0.73 16.08 8.08
CA VAL A 140 0.00 17.15 7.36
C VAL A 140 -1.36 17.41 8.00
N GLU A 141 -2.11 16.37 8.37
CA GLU A 141 -3.42 16.51 9.05
C GLU A 141 -3.27 17.27 10.38
N LYS A 142 -2.23 16.95 11.17
CA LYS A 142 -1.92 17.71 12.40
C LYS A 142 -1.62 19.19 12.14
N LEU A 143 -0.98 19.52 11.03
CA LEU A 143 -0.74 20.92 10.67
C LEU A 143 -2.04 21.64 10.30
N LEU A 144 -2.96 20.97 9.60
CA LEU A 144 -4.29 21.51 9.29
C LEU A 144 -5.14 21.69 10.55
N ASP A 145 -5.05 20.79 11.54
CA ASP A 145 -5.71 20.94 12.83
C ASP A 145 -5.15 22.09 13.70
N LEU A 146 -3.96 22.61 13.33
CA LEU A 146 -3.42 23.80 13.99
C LEU A 146 -4.11 25.11 13.52
N GLN A 147 -4.85 25.10 12.43
CA GLN A 147 -5.67 26.26 12.04
C GLN A 147 -6.82 26.46 13.03
N ALA A 148 -7.12 27.72 13.36
CA ALA A 148 -8.26 28.04 14.19
C ALA A 148 -9.54 27.77 13.38
N LYS A 149 -10.47 27.00 13.97
CA LYS A 149 -11.75 26.65 13.32
C LYS A 149 -12.82 27.72 13.56
N THR A 150 -12.63 28.55 14.59
CA THR A 150 -13.53 29.64 14.97
C THR A 150 -12.76 30.92 15.27
N ALA A 151 -13.40 32.06 15.16
CA ALA A 151 -12.87 33.35 15.55
C ALA A 151 -13.96 34.21 16.25
N GLN A 152 -13.54 35.18 17.07
CA GLN A 152 -14.44 36.13 17.66
C GLN A 152 -14.58 37.35 16.75
N VAL A 153 -15.75 37.51 16.15
CA VAL A 153 -16.10 38.60 15.25
C VAL A 153 -17.00 39.59 15.95
N LEU A 154 -16.74 40.89 15.77
CA LEU A 154 -17.60 41.94 16.29
C LEU A 154 -18.84 42.06 15.41
N ARG A 155 -20.03 41.77 15.98
CA ARG A 155 -21.34 41.97 15.33
C ARG A 155 -22.30 42.66 16.31
N ASP A 156 -22.92 43.70 15.85
CA ASP A 156 -23.91 44.48 16.64
C ASP A 156 -23.39 44.99 18.02
N GLY A 157 -22.09 45.22 18.12
CA GLY A 157 -21.44 45.72 19.36
C GLY A 157 -20.91 44.63 20.29
N ASP A 158 -21.21 43.35 20.03
CA ASP A 158 -20.73 42.20 20.82
C ASP A 158 -19.82 41.27 20.02
N TYR A 159 -18.89 40.59 20.73
CA TYR A 159 -18.04 39.60 20.12
C TYR A 159 -18.70 38.23 20.14
N VAL A 160 -19.05 37.74 18.94
CA VAL A 160 -19.69 36.43 18.73
C VAL A 160 -18.68 35.47 18.14
N GLU A 161 -18.68 34.23 18.61
CA GLU A 161 -17.86 33.16 18.03
C GLU A 161 -18.48 32.66 16.72
N VAL A 162 -17.74 32.76 15.64
CA VAL A 162 -18.17 32.41 14.26
C VAL A 162 -17.18 31.41 13.69
N ALA A 163 -17.65 30.47 12.84
CA ALA A 163 -16.78 29.59 12.12
C ALA A 163 -15.86 30.37 11.15
N ALA A 164 -14.62 29.94 11.01
CA ALA A 164 -13.65 30.63 10.15
C ALA A 164 -14.14 30.75 8.69
N GLU A 165 -15.00 29.82 8.25
CA GLU A 165 -15.61 29.79 6.91
C GLU A 165 -16.68 30.86 6.69
N ASP A 166 -17.26 31.39 7.79
CA ASP A 166 -18.35 32.38 7.77
C ASP A 166 -17.85 33.82 7.99
N ILE A 167 -16.55 34.03 8.03
CA ILE A 167 -15.92 35.35 8.16
C ILE A 167 -15.86 36.01 6.79
N HIS A 168 -16.29 37.27 6.73
CA HIS A 168 -16.30 38.07 5.51
C HIS A 168 -15.22 39.14 5.53
N ILE A 169 -14.84 39.61 4.35
CA ILE A 169 -13.91 40.73 4.20
C ILE A 169 -14.54 41.99 4.80
N GLY A 170 -13.84 42.61 5.75
CA GLY A 170 -14.31 43.78 6.49
C GLY A 170 -14.80 43.46 7.91
N ASP A 171 -14.90 42.20 8.30
CA ASP A 171 -15.21 41.79 9.65
C ASP A 171 -14.08 42.19 10.63
N LEU A 172 -14.41 42.73 11.80
CA LEU A 172 -13.43 43.03 12.84
C LEU A 172 -13.31 41.83 13.78
N ILE A 173 -12.07 41.29 13.86
CA ILE A 173 -11.80 40.08 14.61
C ILE A 173 -10.96 40.42 15.84
N ARG A 174 -11.34 39.85 17.00
CA ARG A 174 -10.56 39.95 18.21
C ARG A 174 -9.73 38.69 18.39
N VAL A 175 -8.43 38.86 18.54
CA VAL A 175 -7.48 37.78 18.88
C VAL A 175 -6.88 38.09 20.25
N ARG A 176 -7.00 37.17 21.19
CA ARG A 176 -6.42 37.32 22.52
C ARG A 176 -4.97 36.79 22.54
N PRO A 177 -4.14 37.26 23.47
CA PRO A 177 -2.80 36.68 23.63
C PRO A 177 -2.88 35.17 23.83
N GLY A 178 -2.18 34.40 22.97
CA GLY A 178 -2.17 32.93 22.97
C GLY A 178 -3.25 32.27 22.09
N GLU A 179 -4.20 33.03 21.51
CA GLU A 179 -5.16 32.52 20.54
C GLU A 179 -4.54 32.44 19.15
N LYS A 180 -5.08 31.53 18.34
CA LYS A 180 -4.67 31.36 16.94
C LYS A 180 -5.40 32.37 16.05
N ILE A 181 -4.71 32.92 15.08
CA ILE A 181 -5.31 33.78 14.04
C ILE A 181 -6.02 32.86 13.03
N ALA A 182 -7.34 33.05 12.85
CA ALA A 182 -8.17 32.18 12.03
C ALA A 182 -8.11 32.48 10.54
N VAL A 183 -7.90 33.76 10.18
CA VAL A 183 -7.86 34.24 8.80
C VAL A 183 -6.80 35.33 8.65
N ASP A 184 -6.34 35.54 7.42
CA ASP A 184 -5.43 36.64 7.11
C ASP A 184 -6.15 37.99 7.26
N GLY A 185 -5.46 38.98 7.78
CA GLY A 185 -6.01 40.32 8.03
C GLY A 185 -4.94 41.38 8.17
N THR A 186 -5.33 42.64 8.19
CA THR A 186 -4.50 43.85 8.40
C THR A 186 -4.91 44.56 9.65
#